data_81ca6deaf1c25646f5c7747de8a95d47
#
_entry.id   81ca6deaf1c25646f5c7747de8a95d47
#
_cell.length_a   1.000
_cell.length_b   1.000
_cell.length_c   1.000
_cell.angle_alpha   90.00
_cell.angle_beta   90.00
_cell.angle_gamma   90.00
#
_symmetry.space_group_name_H-M   'P 1'
#
loop_
_entity.id
_entity.type
_entity.pdbx_description
1 polymer ?
#
loop_
_entity_poly.entity_id
_entity_poly.type
_entity_poly.pdbx_seq_one_letter_code
_entity_poly.pdbx_strand_id
1 'polypeptide(L)'
;MAKKELPEINVAAAHADWQGQECSRITTPSGQVVHIDSPAYAGGTPKGPAPTEMMMCAYAGATGMLLYRITQGMGVAIHSLQVDARGTYSPRGIAGMEGYHPRYTQVEADIRIRTDASPEQMEKIKADRRRRCPVHSVLAASGAEMKENWTVSA
;
A
#
# COMPACT_ATOMS: atom_id res chain seq x y z
N MET A 1 18.22 -18.60 -15.37
CA MET A 1 18.42 -18.40 -13.93
C MET A 1 17.62 -19.46 -13.18
N ALA A 2 18.25 -20.21 -12.27
CA ALA A 2 17.53 -21.18 -11.44
C ALA A 2 16.41 -20.46 -10.67
N LYS A 3 15.19 -21.01 -10.68
CA LYS A 3 14.11 -20.53 -9.83
C LYS A 3 14.58 -20.64 -8.39
N LYS A 4 14.84 -19.50 -7.73
CA LYS A 4 15.14 -19.48 -6.31
C LYS A 4 13.91 -20.03 -5.60
N GLU A 5 14.07 -21.12 -4.87
CA GLU A 5 13.00 -21.71 -4.08
C GLU A 5 12.56 -20.67 -3.03
N LEU A 6 11.27 -20.33 -3.04
CA LEU A 6 10.71 -19.37 -2.10
C LEU A 6 10.36 -20.11 -0.79
N PRO A 7 10.63 -19.51 0.37
CA PRO A 7 10.19 -20.09 1.63
C PRO A 7 8.66 -20.16 1.67
N GLU A 8 8.13 -21.17 2.31
CA GLU A 8 6.69 -21.33 2.52
C GLU A 8 6.11 -20.21 3.38
N ILE A 9 6.86 -19.82 4.41
CA ILE A 9 6.49 -18.77 5.37
C ILE A 9 7.60 -17.73 5.42
N ASN A 10 7.22 -16.46 5.46
CA ASN A 10 8.14 -15.36 5.72
C ASN A 10 7.56 -14.43 6.80
N VAL A 11 8.42 -13.84 7.62
CA VAL A 11 8.05 -12.92 8.70
C VAL A 11 8.48 -11.51 8.33
N ALA A 12 7.53 -10.58 8.29
CA ALA A 12 7.82 -9.16 8.23
C ALA A 12 7.87 -8.62 9.67
N ALA A 13 8.87 -7.80 9.96
CA ALA A 13 9.05 -7.22 11.30
C ALA A 13 9.45 -5.75 11.22
N ALA A 14 9.18 -5.02 12.27
CA ALA A 14 9.65 -3.66 12.49
C ALA A 14 9.92 -3.45 13.97
N HIS A 15 10.84 -2.56 14.29
CA HIS A 15 11.12 -2.09 15.64
C HIS A 15 10.77 -0.59 15.71
N ALA A 16 10.14 -0.18 16.81
CA ALA A 16 9.75 1.21 17.06
C ALA A 16 10.39 1.74 18.33
N ASP A 17 11.12 2.85 18.20
CA ASP A 17 11.62 3.66 19.31
C ASP A 17 10.79 4.93 19.41
N TRP A 18 10.08 5.11 20.51
CA TRP A 18 9.34 6.33 20.77
C TRP A 18 10.30 7.52 20.97
N GLN A 19 10.03 8.60 20.23
CA GLN A 19 10.89 9.81 20.19
C GLN A 19 10.29 11.00 20.94
N GLY A 20 9.27 10.77 21.73
CA GLY A 20 8.51 11.80 22.42
C GLY A 20 7.28 12.26 21.62
N GLN A 21 6.30 12.82 22.34
CA GLN A 21 4.99 13.20 21.76
C GLN A 21 4.38 12.06 20.95
N GLU A 22 3.98 12.30 19.71
CA GLU A 22 3.34 11.33 18.82
C GLU A 22 4.30 10.71 17.79
N CYS A 23 5.62 10.93 17.97
CA CYS A 23 6.64 10.49 17.02
C CYS A 23 7.31 9.19 17.45
N SER A 24 7.46 8.26 16.51
CA SER A 24 8.26 7.06 16.66
C SER A 24 9.24 6.90 15.49
N ARG A 25 10.46 6.48 15.81
CA ARG A 25 11.46 6.06 14.83
C ARG A 25 11.31 4.57 14.57
N ILE A 26 10.99 4.21 13.35
CA ILE A 26 10.78 2.83 12.94
C ILE A 26 12.02 2.32 12.22
N THR A 27 12.48 1.13 12.58
CA THR A 27 13.60 0.44 11.91
C THR A 27 13.15 -0.93 11.44
N THR A 28 13.43 -1.27 10.18
CA THR A 28 13.16 -2.61 9.64
C THR A 28 14.40 -3.51 9.80
N PRO A 29 14.27 -4.85 9.77
CA PRO A 29 15.40 -5.77 9.77
C PRO A 29 16.38 -5.57 8.61
N SER A 30 15.94 -4.98 7.49
CA SER A 30 16.79 -4.61 6.35
C SER A 30 17.55 -3.29 6.54
N GLY A 31 17.42 -2.64 7.72
CA GLY A 31 18.12 -1.40 8.07
C GLY A 31 17.44 -0.12 7.55
N GLN A 32 16.27 -0.22 6.96
CA GLN A 32 15.53 0.98 6.55
C GLN A 32 14.97 1.70 7.76
N VAL A 33 15.00 3.02 7.74
CA VAL A 33 14.50 3.88 8.81
C VAL A 33 13.42 4.80 8.26
N VAL A 34 12.31 4.90 8.98
CA VAL A 34 11.24 5.86 8.73
C VAL A 34 10.74 6.42 10.07
N HIS A 35 10.37 7.69 10.09
CA HIS A 35 9.64 8.26 11.22
C HIS A 35 8.14 8.17 10.94
N ILE A 36 7.38 7.76 11.94
CA ILE A 36 5.91 7.80 11.92
C ILE A 36 5.52 8.85 12.94
N ASP A 37 4.68 9.79 12.54
CA ASP A 37 4.29 10.94 13.37
C ASP A 37 2.83 11.30 13.10
N SER A 38 2.18 11.99 14.01
CA SER A 38 0.86 12.55 13.76
C SER A 38 0.95 13.88 13.02
N PRO A 39 -0.10 14.26 12.26
CA PRO A 39 -0.18 15.59 11.68
C PRO A 39 -0.16 16.68 12.75
N ALA A 40 0.33 17.87 12.42
CA ALA A 40 0.44 18.98 13.36
C ALA A 40 -0.90 19.36 14.04
N TYR A 41 -2.01 19.28 13.29
CA TYR A 41 -3.35 19.57 13.84
C TYR A 41 -3.80 18.51 14.88
N ALA A 42 -3.17 17.35 14.92
CA ALA A 42 -3.42 16.27 15.89
C ALA A 42 -2.35 16.19 16.99
N GLY A 43 -1.46 17.18 17.09
CA GLY A 43 -0.43 17.26 18.13
C GLY A 43 0.94 16.69 17.74
N GLY A 44 1.12 16.25 16.51
CA GLY A 44 2.38 15.73 16.01
C GLY A 44 3.37 16.82 15.61
N THR A 45 4.62 16.39 15.39
CA THR A 45 5.69 17.19 14.80
C THR A 45 5.96 16.61 13.42
N PRO A 46 5.84 17.33 12.29
CA PRO A 46 5.81 16.74 10.95
C PRO A 46 7.17 16.15 10.52
N LYS A 47 7.66 15.15 11.27
CA LYS A 47 8.91 14.43 11.00
C LYS A 47 8.71 13.24 10.07
N GLY A 48 7.47 12.79 9.88
CA GLY A 48 7.15 11.65 9.04
C GLY A 48 5.65 11.56 8.73
N PRO A 49 5.25 10.60 7.87
CA PRO A 49 3.84 10.37 7.57
C PRO A 49 3.08 9.82 8.79
N ALA A 50 1.77 10.07 8.83
CA ALA A 50 0.90 9.43 9.80
C ALA A 50 0.82 7.90 9.55
N PRO A 51 0.50 7.10 10.58
CA PRO A 51 0.31 5.65 10.40
C PRO A 51 -0.71 5.31 9.30
N THR A 52 -1.77 6.10 9.20
CA THR A 52 -2.80 5.97 8.15
C THR A 52 -2.25 6.29 6.76
N GLU A 53 -1.44 7.32 6.60
CA GLU A 53 -0.76 7.62 5.33
C GLU A 53 0.23 6.52 4.97
N MET A 54 0.96 5.97 5.94
CA MET A 54 1.91 4.87 5.71
C MET A 54 1.21 3.61 5.19
N MET A 55 -0.01 3.32 5.60
CA MET A 55 -0.83 2.24 5.01
C MET A 55 -1.11 2.49 3.53
N MET A 56 -1.39 3.73 3.14
CA MET A 56 -1.58 4.09 1.72
C MET A 56 -0.27 4.04 0.94
N CYS A 57 0.85 4.45 1.53
CA CYS A 57 2.19 4.27 0.96
C CYS A 57 2.49 2.79 0.70
N ALA A 58 2.20 1.92 1.67
CA ALA A 58 2.38 0.48 1.52
C ALA A 58 1.50 -0.09 0.39
N TYR A 59 0.24 0.36 0.29
CA TYR A 59 -0.68 -0.10 -0.76
C TYR A 59 -0.23 0.36 -2.16
N ALA A 60 0.13 1.63 -2.32
CA ALA A 60 0.63 2.17 -3.59
C ALA A 60 1.94 1.47 -4.01
N GLY A 61 2.91 1.36 -3.09
CA GLY A 61 4.19 0.71 -3.35
C GLY A 61 4.05 -0.79 -3.68
N ALA A 62 3.22 -1.53 -2.95
CA ALA A 62 2.93 -2.94 -3.24
C ALA A 62 2.26 -3.12 -4.60
N THR A 63 1.36 -2.20 -4.97
CA THR A 63 0.71 -2.20 -6.29
C THR A 63 1.73 -2.04 -7.40
N GLY A 64 2.60 -1.02 -7.33
CA GLY A 64 3.65 -0.79 -8.34
C GLY A 64 4.61 -1.97 -8.47
N MET A 65 5.11 -2.48 -7.34
CA MET A 65 6.03 -3.63 -7.33
C MET A 65 5.40 -4.88 -7.96
N LEU A 66 4.15 -5.18 -7.65
CA LEU A 66 3.48 -6.36 -8.20
C LEU A 66 3.16 -6.22 -9.68
N LEU A 67 2.72 -5.05 -10.12
CA LEU A 67 2.51 -4.79 -11.55
C LEU A 67 3.80 -5.03 -12.33
N TYR A 68 4.93 -4.49 -11.86
CA TYR A 68 6.23 -4.76 -12.48
C TYR A 68 6.56 -6.25 -12.54
N ARG A 69 6.41 -6.99 -11.44
CA ARG A 69 6.72 -8.43 -11.40
C ARG A 69 5.82 -9.26 -12.30
N ILE A 70 4.52 -8.93 -12.38
CA ILE A 70 3.55 -9.65 -13.20
C ILE A 70 3.84 -9.42 -14.67
N THR A 71 4.04 -8.17 -15.09
CA THR A 71 4.32 -7.82 -16.48
C THR A 71 5.64 -8.40 -16.95
N GLN A 72 6.70 -8.35 -16.11
CA GLN A 72 7.97 -9.03 -16.43
C GLN A 72 7.78 -10.53 -16.62
N GLY A 73 6.96 -11.18 -15.79
CA GLY A 73 6.64 -12.61 -15.94
C GLY A 73 5.86 -12.94 -17.21
N MET A 74 5.18 -11.98 -17.81
CA MET A 74 4.42 -12.09 -19.06
C MET A 74 5.21 -11.62 -20.29
N GLY A 75 6.43 -11.10 -20.12
CA GLY A 75 7.21 -10.51 -21.20
C GLY A 75 6.65 -9.19 -21.73
N VAL A 76 5.90 -8.44 -20.91
CA VAL A 76 5.25 -7.18 -21.26
C VAL A 76 6.02 -6.02 -20.62
N ALA A 77 6.32 -4.98 -21.39
CA ALA A 77 6.98 -3.78 -20.88
C ALA A 77 6.01 -2.82 -20.19
N ILE A 78 6.51 -2.17 -19.13
CA ILE A 78 5.91 -0.96 -18.54
C ILE A 78 6.82 0.22 -18.89
N HIS A 79 6.26 1.24 -19.52
CA HIS A 79 6.99 2.46 -19.90
C HIS A 79 6.83 3.56 -18.85
N SER A 80 5.67 3.62 -18.17
CA SER A 80 5.44 4.46 -17.02
C SER A 80 4.35 3.89 -16.13
N LEU A 81 4.44 4.19 -14.83
CA LEU A 81 3.47 3.74 -13.83
C LEU A 81 3.36 4.78 -12.73
N GLN A 82 2.13 5.19 -12.44
CA GLN A 82 1.80 6.04 -11.31
C GLN A 82 0.63 5.42 -10.55
N VAL A 83 0.70 5.47 -9.23
CA VAL A 83 -0.34 4.94 -8.34
C VAL A 83 -0.60 5.97 -7.26
N ASP A 84 -1.79 6.55 -7.26
CA ASP A 84 -2.28 7.39 -6.18
C ASP A 84 -3.26 6.57 -5.35
N ALA A 85 -3.00 6.45 -4.06
CA ALA A 85 -3.85 5.70 -3.14
C ALA A 85 -4.39 6.60 -2.04
N ARG A 86 -5.67 6.46 -1.72
CA ARG A 86 -6.34 7.18 -0.65
C ARG A 86 -7.27 6.27 0.13
N GLY A 87 -7.32 6.48 1.44
CA GLY A 87 -8.18 5.72 2.34
C GLY A 87 -9.06 6.66 3.16
N THR A 88 -10.37 6.36 3.22
CA THR A 88 -11.34 7.10 4.02
C THR A 88 -11.55 6.39 5.35
N TYR A 89 -11.37 7.10 6.44
CA TYR A 89 -11.56 6.61 7.81
C TYR A 89 -12.13 7.71 8.71
N SER A 90 -12.60 7.33 9.92
CA SER A 90 -13.11 8.29 10.88
C SER A 90 -12.04 8.68 11.92
N PRO A 91 -11.59 9.94 11.98
CA PRO A 91 -10.71 10.39 13.05
C PRO A 91 -11.39 10.33 14.43
N ARG A 92 -12.72 10.36 14.49
CA ARG A 92 -13.50 10.19 15.74
C ARG A 92 -13.32 8.78 16.32
N GLY A 93 -13.20 7.76 15.45
CA GLY A 93 -12.89 6.40 15.88
C GLY A 93 -11.49 6.28 16.50
N ILE A 94 -10.50 6.98 15.93
CA ILE A 94 -9.14 7.06 16.49
C ILE A 94 -9.17 7.76 17.86
N ALA A 95 -9.98 8.80 18.03
CA ALA A 95 -10.18 9.49 19.29
C ALA A 95 -11.02 8.70 20.33
N GLY A 96 -11.44 7.47 20.01
CA GLY A 96 -12.20 6.61 20.92
C GLY A 96 -13.64 7.04 21.16
N MET A 97 -14.22 7.86 20.28
CA MET A 97 -15.63 8.30 20.43
C MET A 97 -16.58 7.14 20.19
N GLU A 98 -17.57 6.98 21.08
CA GLU A 98 -18.59 5.95 20.99
C GLU A 98 -19.37 6.01 19.67
N GLY A 99 -19.65 4.85 19.07
CA GLY A 99 -20.35 4.73 17.78
C GLY A 99 -19.48 4.92 16.55
N TYR A 100 -18.17 5.22 16.70
CA TYR A 100 -17.22 5.39 15.57
C TYR A 100 -16.15 4.30 15.58
N HIS A 101 -15.79 3.82 14.37
CA HIS A 101 -14.70 2.85 14.18
C HIS A 101 -13.52 3.50 13.46
N PRO A 102 -12.25 3.18 13.85
CA PRO A 102 -11.05 3.76 13.24
C PRO A 102 -10.66 3.12 11.90
N ARG A 103 -11.33 2.03 11.48
CA ARG A 103 -11.01 1.31 10.24
C ARG A 103 -11.29 2.17 9.00
N TYR A 104 -10.59 1.84 7.93
CA TYR A 104 -10.97 2.36 6.62
C TYR A 104 -12.37 1.85 6.21
N THR A 105 -13.19 2.76 5.72
CA THR A 105 -14.49 2.43 5.11
C THR A 105 -14.38 2.28 3.60
N GLN A 106 -13.44 2.99 2.99
CA GLN A 106 -13.14 2.94 1.56
C GLN A 106 -11.64 3.10 1.34
N VAL A 107 -11.11 2.34 0.38
CA VAL A 107 -9.76 2.52 -0.14
C VAL A 107 -9.85 2.62 -1.66
N GLU A 108 -9.28 3.67 -2.22
CA GLU A 108 -9.33 3.95 -3.65
C GLU A 108 -7.91 4.12 -4.20
N ALA A 109 -7.66 3.56 -5.39
CA ALA A 109 -6.41 3.73 -6.11
C ALA A 109 -6.68 4.18 -7.54
N ASP A 110 -6.04 5.29 -7.96
CA ASP A 110 -5.95 5.71 -9.34
C ASP A 110 -4.63 5.19 -9.91
N ILE A 111 -4.71 4.29 -10.89
CA ILE A 111 -3.55 3.60 -11.47
C ILE A 111 -3.43 4.02 -12.92
N ARG A 112 -2.38 4.78 -13.23
CA ARG A 112 -2.05 5.20 -14.59
C ARG A 112 -0.85 4.41 -15.06
N ILE A 113 -1.02 3.62 -16.12
CA ILE A 113 0.02 2.75 -16.67
C ILE A 113 0.14 2.93 -18.17
N ARG A 114 1.38 3.12 -18.65
CA ARG A 114 1.72 3.04 -20.06
C ARG A 114 2.49 1.74 -20.31
N THR A 115 1.97 0.91 -21.22
CA THR A 115 2.44 -0.48 -21.38
C THR A 115 2.10 -1.03 -22.76
N ASP A 116 2.87 -2.04 -23.20
CA ASP A 116 2.61 -2.81 -24.43
C ASP A 116 1.55 -3.92 -24.24
N ALA A 117 0.95 -4.03 -23.06
CA ALA A 117 -0.05 -5.05 -22.76
C ALA A 117 -1.31 -4.87 -23.62
N SER A 118 -1.79 -5.95 -24.21
CA SER A 118 -3.12 -5.96 -24.84
C SER A 118 -4.22 -5.79 -23.78
N PRO A 119 -5.44 -5.36 -24.16
CA PRO A 119 -6.56 -5.27 -23.23
C PRO A 119 -6.82 -6.57 -22.45
N GLU A 120 -6.69 -7.72 -23.13
CA GLU A 120 -6.83 -9.05 -22.52
C GLU A 120 -5.75 -9.35 -21.50
N GLN A 121 -4.50 -9.00 -21.83
CA GLN A 121 -3.37 -9.13 -20.88
C GLN A 121 -3.59 -8.21 -19.68
N MET A 122 -4.08 -6.98 -19.88
CA MET A 122 -4.37 -6.07 -18.77
C MET A 122 -5.41 -6.61 -17.79
N GLU A 123 -6.48 -7.26 -18.25
CA GLU A 123 -7.46 -7.88 -17.35
C GLU A 123 -6.82 -9.00 -16.49
N LYS A 124 -5.96 -9.82 -17.09
CA LYS A 124 -5.19 -10.84 -16.35
C LYS A 124 -4.23 -10.20 -15.34
N ILE A 125 -3.54 -9.13 -15.73
CA ILE A 125 -2.61 -8.38 -14.86
C ILE A 125 -3.35 -7.80 -13.65
N LYS A 126 -4.51 -7.15 -13.86
CA LYS A 126 -5.35 -6.58 -12.80
C LYS A 126 -5.82 -7.65 -11.81
N ALA A 127 -6.34 -8.76 -12.33
CA ALA A 127 -6.82 -9.87 -11.52
C ALA A 127 -5.69 -10.51 -10.68
N ASP A 128 -4.53 -10.78 -11.32
CA ASP A 128 -3.39 -11.40 -10.67
C ASP A 128 -2.77 -10.48 -9.60
N ARG A 129 -2.70 -9.17 -9.87
CA ARG A 129 -2.24 -8.18 -8.88
C ARG A 129 -3.14 -8.19 -7.64
N ARG A 130 -4.47 -8.17 -7.79
CA ARG A 130 -5.40 -8.22 -6.64
C ARG A 130 -5.20 -9.49 -5.82
N ARG A 131 -5.14 -10.63 -6.48
CA ARG A 131 -4.96 -11.95 -5.85
C ARG A 131 -3.63 -12.06 -5.07
N ARG A 132 -2.55 -11.44 -5.56
CA ARG A 132 -1.18 -11.60 -5.04
C ARG A 132 -0.75 -10.51 -4.08
N CYS A 133 -1.52 -9.44 -3.92
CA CYS A 133 -1.14 -8.31 -3.07
C CYS A 133 -1.52 -8.55 -1.61
N PRO A 134 -0.56 -8.73 -0.69
CA PRO A 134 -0.87 -8.93 0.72
C PRO A 134 -1.52 -7.69 1.34
N VAL A 135 -1.09 -6.47 0.93
CA VAL A 135 -1.66 -5.22 1.45
C VAL A 135 -3.11 -5.06 0.99
N HIS A 136 -3.40 -5.33 -0.30
CA HIS A 136 -4.78 -5.35 -0.81
C HIS A 136 -5.64 -6.35 -0.02
N SER A 137 -5.13 -7.55 0.21
CA SER A 137 -5.84 -8.61 0.92
C SER A 137 -6.23 -8.18 2.34
N VAL A 138 -5.31 -7.56 3.09
CA VAL A 138 -5.57 -7.07 4.45
C VAL A 138 -6.60 -5.94 4.45
N LEU A 139 -6.47 -4.97 3.54
CA LEU A 139 -7.40 -3.85 3.43
C LEU A 139 -8.81 -4.32 3.04
N ALA A 140 -8.93 -5.22 2.08
CA ALA A 140 -10.22 -5.79 1.69
C ALA A 140 -10.86 -6.61 2.84
N ALA A 141 -10.05 -7.42 3.54
CA ALA A 141 -10.51 -8.22 4.68
C ALA A 141 -10.98 -7.37 5.88
N SER A 142 -10.51 -6.12 6.00
CA SER A 142 -11.00 -5.18 7.02
C SER A 142 -12.45 -4.72 6.80
N GLY A 143 -13.04 -5.04 5.65
CA GLY A 143 -14.38 -4.60 5.24
C GLY A 143 -14.40 -3.24 4.56
N ALA A 144 -13.25 -2.71 4.13
CA ALA A 144 -13.17 -1.51 3.33
C ALA A 144 -13.69 -1.77 1.90
N GLU A 145 -14.47 -0.85 1.35
CA GLU A 145 -14.81 -0.85 -0.07
C GLU A 145 -13.56 -0.54 -0.89
N MET A 146 -13.13 -1.49 -1.75
CA MET A 146 -11.94 -1.34 -2.58
C MET A 146 -12.32 -0.83 -3.96
N LYS A 147 -11.81 0.34 -4.36
CA LYS A 147 -12.01 0.94 -5.69
C LYS A 147 -10.69 1.08 -6.44
N GLU A 148 -10.68 0.74 -7.70
CA GLU A 148 -9.52 0.88 -8.58
C GLU A 148 -9.92 1.52 -9.89
N ASN A 149 -9.39 2.69 -10.17
CA ASN A 149 -9.57 3.42 -11.42
C ASN A 149 -8.32 3.25 -12.28
N TRP A 150 -8.47 2.64 -13.44
CA TRP A 150 -7.36 2.34 -14.33
C TRP A 150 -7.37 3.23 -15.57
N THR A 151 -6.26 3.91 -15.82
CA THR A 151 -5.96 4.59 -17.07
C THR A 151 -4.80 3.84 -17.73
N VAL A 152 -5.08 3.20 -18.86
CA VAL A 152 -4.12 2.41 -19.63
C VAL A 152 -3.87 3.07 -20.97
N SER A 153 -2.60 3.22 -21.33
CA SER A 153 -2.18 3.73 -22.65
C SER A 153 -0.99 2.92 -23.18
N ALA A 154 -0.80 3.01 -24.51
CA ALA A 154 0.37 2.43 -25.17
C ALA A 154 1.62 3.31 -25.00
#